data_a6d7ba09d1517486d3bd2747e832e1a6
#
_entry.id   a6d7ba09d1517486d3bd2747e832e1a6
#
_cell.length_a   1.000
_cell.length_b   1.000
_cell.length_c   1.000
_cell.angle_alpha   90.00
_cell.angle_beta   90.00
_cell.angle_gamma   90.00
#
_symmetry.space_group_name_H-M   'P 1'
#
loop_
_entity.id
_entity.type
_entity.pdbx_description
1 polymer ?
#
loop_
_entity_poly.entity_id
_entity_poly.type
_entity_poly.pdbx_seq_one_letter_code
_entity_poly.pdbx_strand_id
1 'polypeptide(L)'
;MLTHPTQASYAVEASRFTLAWQLNSSAVMICQTLGYHRLPVVNPTTGANPNDDVSNDTKSALFWFAYMLDKGLSLRFGRSSMIQDYDIAIPKRMGRTINVADFWKEMLNLWIEHAEVMGKAYEQLYSIAALARPPEQRIESARQLVEAIKGIARENDELIRHARETGKLADSGKRDGFTVTLMLRSDEVTYWASLCLIYRAIPAAPGFGSTFNPECIEAARRAVEVHLECMQIPGLSHFTKVGYLHW
;
A
#
# COMPACT_ATOMS: atom_id res chain seq x y z
N MET A 1 0.01 -12.25 -19.55
CA MET A 1 -1.00 -11.45 -18.84
C MET A 1 -0.51 -10.95 -17.47
N LEU A 2 0.47 -11.61 -16.82
CA LEU A 2 1.09 -11.21 -15.53
C LEU A 2 2.09 -10.05 -15.66
N THR A 3 2.37 -9.55 -16.86
CA THR A 3 3.46 -8.61 -17.12
C THR A 3 3.15 -7.16 -16.73
N HIS A 4 1.90 -6.70 -16.77
CA HIS A 4 1.58 -5.29 -16.56
C HIS A 4 1.79 -4.77 -15.12
N PRO A 5 1.34 -5.45 -14.04
CA PRO A 5 1.62 -4.98 -12.69
C PRO A 5 3.12 -4.99 -12.37
N THR A 6 3.85 -6.05 -12.76
CA THR A 6 5.31 -6.13 -12.60
C THR A 6 6.06 -5.08 -13.41
N GLN A 7 5.58 -4.74 -14.60
CA GLN A 7 6.13 -3.66 -15.41
C GLN A 7 5.85 -2.28 -14.81
N ALA A 8 4.66 -2.08 -14.21
CA ALA A 8 4.34 -0.84 -13.49
C ALA A 8 5.23 -0.67 -12.26
N SER A 9 5.47 -1.74 -11.48
CA SER A 9 6.41 -1.74 -10.37
C SER A 9 7.82 -1.37 -10.82
N TYR A 10 8.32 -2.00 -11.87
CA TYR A 10 9.63 -1.65 -12.45
C TYR A 10 9.69 -0.19 -12.92
N ALA A 11 8.61 0.34 -13.49
CA ALA A 11 8.57 1.73 -13.91
C ALA A 11 8.61 2.70 -12.71
N VAL A 12 8.02 2.34 -11.55
CA VAL A 12 8.17 3.07 -10.29
C VAL A 12 9.63 3.05 -9.84
N GLU A 13 10.25 1.87 -9.79
CA GLU A 13 11.67 1.69 -9.43
C GLU A 13 12.61 2.50 -10.32
N ALA A 14 12.30 2.58 -11.62
CA ALA A 14 13.03 3.39 -12.59
C ALA A 14 12.68 4.89 -12.56
N SER A 15 11.90 5.36 -11.56
CA SER A 15 11.40 6.73 -11.45
C SER A 15 10.61 7.21 -12.67
N ARG A 16 10.03 6.29 -13.44
CA ARG A 16 9.21 6.57 -14.63
C ARG A 16 7.72 6.61 -14.25
N PHE A 17 7.36 7.51 -13.39
CA PHE A 17 6.05 7.54 -12.74
C PHE A 17 4.86 7.66 -13.71
N THR A 18 4.99 8.44 -14.79
CA THR A 18 3.93 8.53 -15.82
C THR A 18 3.72 7.18 -16.51
N LEU A 19 4.80 6.46 -16.80
CA LEU A 19 4.74 5.12 -17.38
C LEU A 19 4.13 4.13 -16.38
N ALA A 20 4.53 4.19 -15.10
CA ALA A 20 3.95 3.37 -14.04
C ALA A 20 2.44 3.55 -13.95
N TRP A 21 1.98 4.81 -13.97
CA TRP A 21 0.56 5.14 -14.01
C TRP A 21 -0.15 4.53 -15.21
N GLN A 22 0.38 4.70 -16.42
CA GLN A 22 -0.23 4.18 -17.64
C GLN A 22 -0.32 2.65 -17.65
N LEU A 23 0.76 1.99 -17.22
CA LEU A 23 0.80 0.52 -17.15
C LEU A 23 -0.18 -0.01 -16.10
N ASN A 24 -0.24 0.62 -14.93
CA ASN A 24 -1.18 0.22 -13.89
C ASN A 24 -2.63 0.49 -14.31
N SER A 25 -2.91 1.62 -14.95
CA SER A 25 -4.24 1.92 -15.49
C SER A 25 -4.71 0.85 -16.49
N SER A 26 -3.81 0.37 -17.35
CA SER A 26 -4.10 -0.73 -18.25
C SER A 26 -4.37 -2.04 -17.49
N ALA A 27 -3.58 -2.34 -16.45
CA ALA A 27 -3.77 -3.52 -15.62
C ALA A 27 -5.12 -3.49 -14.89
N VAL A 28 -5.48 -2.35 -14.29
CA VAL A 28 -6.78 -2.13 -13.63
C VAL A 28 -7.92 -2.34 -14.60
N MET A 29 -7.87 -1.73 -15.78
CA MET A 29 -8.90 -1.89 -16.81
C MET A 29 -9.07 -3.36 -17.21
N ILE A 30 -7.98 -4.11 -17.39
CA ILE A 30 -8.03 -5.54 -17.71
C ILE A 30 -8.65 -6.33 -16.55
N CYS A 31 -8.25 -6.08 -15.30
CA CYS A 31 -8.81 -6.76 -14.14
C CYS A 31 -10.32 -6.52 -14.01
N GLN A 32 -10.76 -5.28 -14.23
CA GLN A 32 -12.19 -4.92 -14.17
C GLN A 32 -12.98 -5.55 -15.32
N THR A 33 -12.45 -5.51 -16.54
CA THR A 33 -13.09 -6.13 -17.72
C THR A 33 -13.26 -7.64 -17.56
N LEU A 34 -12.28 -8.30 -16.91
CA LEU A 34 -12.33 -9.73 -16.60
C LEU A 34 -13.11 -10.07 -15.33
N GLY A 35 -13.64 -9.07 -14.61
CA GLY A 35 -14.44 -9.25 -13.40
C GLY A 35 -13.64 -9.68 -12.17
N TYR A 36 -12.31 -9.47 -12.12
CA TYR A 36 -11.47 -9.92 -10.99
C TYR A 36 -11.78 -9.25 -9.66
N HIS A 37 -12.41 -8.09 -9.68
CA HIS A 37 -12.90 -7.36 -8.51
C HIS A 37 -14.24 -7.89 -7.97
N ARG A 38 -14.91 -8.78 -8.71
CA ARG A 38 -16.26 -9.31 -8.43
C ARG A 38 -16.36 -10.82 -8.62
N LEU A 39 -15.28 -11.55 -8.36
CA LEU A 39 -15.27 -13.01 -8.52
C LEU A 39 -16.42 -13.64 -7.73
N PRO A 40 -17.15 -14.62 -8.29
CA PRO A 40 -18.21 -15.28 -7.57
C PRO A 40 -17.65 -15.96 -6.31
N VAL A 41 -18.32 -15.78 -5.19
CA VAL A 41 -18.05 -16.58 -3.98
C VAL A 41 -18.39 -18.03 -4.34
N VAL A 42 -17.38 -18.87 -4.40
CA VAL A 42 -17.57 -20.30 -4.66
C VAL A 42 -18.36 -20.88 -3.51
N ASN A 43 -19.61 -21.31 -3.77
CA ASN A 43 -20.49 -21.90 -2.77
C ASN A 43 -19.97 -23.32 -2.50
N PRO A 44 -19.52 -23.66 -1.26
CA PRO A 44 -18.93 -24.96 -0.96
C PRO A 44 -19.90 -26.14 -1.17
N THR A 45 -21.20 -25.86 -1.36
CA THR A 45 -22.24 -26.86 -1.58
C THR A 45 -22.43 -27.27 -3.04
N THR A 46 -21.81 -26.61 -4.02
CA THR A 46 -22.05 -26.86 -5.47
C THR A 46 -20.89 -27.56 -6.16
N GLY A 47 -20.11 -28.38 -5.49
CA GLY A 47 -19.08 -29.24 -6.13
C GLY A 47 -17.98 -28.41 -6.81
N ALA A 48 -17.49 -27.36 -6.14
CA ALA A 48 -16.42 -26.51 -6.64
C ALA A 48 -15.16 -27.35 -6.98
N ASN A 49 -14.67 -27.19 -8.20
CA ASN A 49 -13.39 -27.78 -8.58
C ASN A 49 -12.26 -27.08 -7.79
N PRO A 50 -11.37 -27.81 -7.08
CA PRO A 50 -10.23 -27.22 -6.36
C PRO A 50 -9.36 -26.30 -7.25
N ASN A 51 -9.32 -26.56 -8.55
CA ASN A 51 -8.61 -25.69 -9.51
C ASN A 51 -9.28 -24.31 -9.70
N ASP A 52 -10.58 -24.18 -9.43
CA ASP A 52 -11.28 -22.90 -9.51
C ASP A 52 -10.89 -21.98 -8.34
N ASP A 53 -10.65 -22.54 -7.15
CA ASP A 53 -10.17 -21.80 -5.99
C ASP A 53 -8.77 -21.24 -6.23
N VAL A 54 -7.83 -22.05 -6.74
CA VAL A 54 -6.48 -21.60 -7.11
C VAL A 54 -6.52 -20.50 -8.16
N SER A 55 -7.36 -20.67 -9.18
CA SER A 55 -7.56 -19.67 -10.23
C SER A 55 -8.12 -18.35 -9.67
N ASN A 56 -9.12 -18.42 -8.79
CA ASN A 56 -9.78 -17.25 -8.21
C ASN A 56 -8.85 -16.51 -7.24
N ASP A 57 -8.10 -17.23 -6.40
CA ASP A 57 -7.10 -16.63 -5.52
C ASP A 57 -6.02 -15.89 -6.32
N THR A 58 -5.56 -16.47 -7.43
CA THR A 58 -4.58 -15.82 -8.31
C THR A 58 -5.15 -14.54 -8.95
N LYS A 59 -6.40 -14.59 -9.44
CA LYS A 59 -7.10 -13.42 -10.01
C LYS A 59 -7.27 -12.32 -8.96
N SER A 60 -7.70 -12.69 -7.74
CA SER A 60 -7.82 -11.76 -6.61
C SER A 60 -6.49 -11.12 -6.26
N ALA A 61 -5.39 -11.90 -6.20
CA ALA A 61 -4.07 -11.38 -5.92
C ALA A 61 -3.62 -10.36 -6.97
N LEU A 62 -3.83 -10.65 -8.28
CA LEU A 62 -3.52 -9.71 -9.36
C LEU A 62 -4.31 -8.40 -9.23
N PHE A 63 -5.60 -8.50 -8.89
CA PHE A 63 -6.42 -7.31 -8.65
C PHE A 63 -5.89 -6.50 -7.45
N TRP A 64 -5.59 -7.15 -6.31
CA TRP A 64 -5.10 -6.45 -5.13
C TRP A 64 -3.73 -5.78 -5.36
N PHE A 65 -2.83 -6.39 -6.13
CA PHE A 65 -1.58 -5.73 -6.51
C PHE A 65 -1.83 -4.48 -7.38
N ALA A 66 -2.73 -4.56 -8.35
CA ALA A 66 -3.10 -3.40 -9.17
C ALA A 66 -3.79 -2.32 -8.32
N TYR A 67 -4.62 -2.71 -7.34
CA TYR A 67 -5.28 -1.82 -6.39
C TYR A 67 -4.27 -1.04 -5.52
N MET A 68 -3.31 -1.73 -4.91
CA MET A 68 -2.30 -1.09 -4.08
C MET A 68 -1.51 -0.03 -4.86
N LEU A 69 -1.11 -0.37 -6.09
CA LEU A 69 -0.46 0.59 -6.99
C LEU A 69 -1.37 1.77 -7.35
N ASP A 70 -2.62 1.52 -7.70
CA ASP A 70 -3.57 2.55 -8.09
C ASP A 70 -3.78 3.57 -6.97
N LYS A 71 -4.07 3.11 -5.76
CA LYS A 71 -4.29 3.97 -4.59
C LYS A 71 -3.03 4.76 -4.21
N GLY A 72 -1.87 4.10 -4.19
CA GLY A 72 -0.59 4.74 -3.87
C GLY A 72 -0.20 5.82 -4.90
N LEU A 73 -0.29 5.51 -6.19
CA LEU A 73 0.01 6.48 -7.25
C LEU A 73 -0.99 7.63 -7.30
N SER A 74 -2.28 7.35 -7.03
CA SER A 74 -3.33 8.37 -6.98
C SER A 74 -3.04 9.45 -5.96
N LEU A 75 -2.72 9.07 -4.72
CA LEU A 75 -2.39 10.03 -3.66
C LEU A 75 -1.12 10.82 -3.99
N ARG A 76 -0.07 10.15 -4.49
CA ARG A 76 1.22 10.78 -4.79
C ARG A 76 1.15 11.79 -5.94
N PHE A 77 0.32 11.52 -6.95
CA PHE A 77 0.19 12.40 -8.14
C PHE A 77 -0.99 13.36 -8.08
N GLY A 78 -1.78 13.30 -7.01
CA GLY A 78 -2.99 14.12 -6.91
C GLY A 78 -4.00 13.80 -8.00
N ARG A 79 -4.15 12.53 -8.36
CA ARG A 79 -5.09 12.04 -9.38
C ARG A 79 -6.09 11.10 -8.75
N SER A 80 -7.32 11.08 -9.26
CA SER A 80 -8.33 10.12 -8.79
C SER A 80 -7.93 8.68 -9.11
N SER A 81 -8.21 7.79 -8.16
CA SER A 81 -8.08 6.34 -8.34
C SER A 81 -9.01 5.85 -9.47
N MET A 82 -8.57 4.88 -10.24
CA MET A 82 -9.39 4.21 -11.25
C MET A 82 -10.30 3.15 -10.62
N ILE A 83 -9.96 2.66 -9.43
CA ILE A 83 -10.73 1.64 -8.71
C ILE A 83 -11.60 2.32 -7.66
N GLN A 84 -12.89 2.06 -7.73
CA GLN A 84 -13.86 2.55 -6.75
C GLN A 84 -14.11 1.46 -5.70
N ASP A 85 -13.90 1.76 -4.42
CA ASP A 85 -13.98 0.78 -3.34
C ASP A 85 -15.38 0.18 -3.18
N TYR A 86 -16.42 0.95 -3.48
CA TYR A 86 -17.81 0.48 -3.44
C TYR A 86 -18.15 -0.56 -4.53
N ASP A 87 -17.28 -0.75 -5.51
CA ASP A 87 -17.47 -1.69 -6.62
C ASP A 87 -16.71 -3.02 -6.44
N ILE A 88 -16.02 -3.18 -5.31
CA ILE A 88 -15.23 -4.37 -4.98
C ILE A 88 -16.08 -5.35 -4.16
N ALA A 89 -16.28 -6.57 -4.69
CA ALA A 89 -17.03 -7.62 -4.00
C ALA A 89 -16.14 -8.73 -3.42
N ILE A 90 -14.85 -8.79 -3.80
CA ILE A 90 -13.93 -9.79 -3.25
C ILE A 90 -13.43 -9.42 -1.86
N PRO A 91 -13.11 -10.40 -0.99
CA PRO A 91 -12.57 -10.14 0.34
C PRO A 91 -11.25 -9.37 0.27
N LYS A 92 -11.05 -8.40 1.16
CA LYS A 92 -9.80 -7.61 1.31
C LYS A 92 -8.70 -8.45 1.98
N ARG A 93 -8.31 -9.52 1.33
CA ARG A 93 -7.26 -10.41 1.82
C ARG A 93 -6.68 -11.24 0.70
N MET A 94 -5.44 -11.70 0.88
CA MET A 94 -4.84 -12.66 -0.03
C MET A 94 -5.50 -14.03 0.09
N GLY A 95 -5.66 -14.69 -1.04
CA GLY A 95 -6.24 -16.02 -1.13
C GLY A 95 -5.40 -17.09 -0.42
N ARG A 96 -6.05 -18.13 0.09
CA ARG A 96 -5.40 -19.20 0.86
C ARG A 96 -4.47 -20.05 0.03
N THR A 97 -4.79 -20.26 -1.25
CA THR A 97 -4.03 -21.12 -2.17
C THR A 97 -2.80 -20.43 -2.76
N ILE A 98 -2.62 -19.13 -2.51
CA ILE A 98 -1.41 -18.42 -2.92
C ILE A 98 -0.21 -19.04 -2.19
N ASN A 99 0.76 -19.54 -2.96
CA ASN A 99 1.96 -20.19 -2.42
C ASN A 99 2.98 -19.18 -1.87
N VAL A 100 2.61 -18.56 -0.77
CA VAL A 100 3.43 -17.61 -0.01
C VAL A 100 3.25 -17.95 1.47
N ALA A 101 4.31 -17.83 2.27
CA ALA A 101 4.24 -18.05 3.71
C ALA A 101 3.19 -17.17 4.37
N ASP A 102 2.51 -17.68 5.40
CA ASP A 102 1.38 -16.99 6.04
C ASP A 102 1.75 -15.59 6.56
N PHE A 103 2.96 -15.43 7.09
CA PHE A 103 3.49 -14.11 7.47
C PHE A 103 3.36 -13.09 6.32
N TRP A 104 3.77 -13.47 5.11
CA TRP A 104 3.69 -12.58 3.95
C TRP A 104 2.27 -12.34 3.45
N LYS A 105 1.36 -13.32 3.65
CA LYS A 105 -0.07 -13.10 3.37
C LYS A 105 -0.66 -12.04 4.29
N GLU A 106 -0.34 -12.10 5.57
CA GLU A 106 -0.78 -11.11 6.56
C GLU A 106 -0.18 -9.73 6.27
N MET A 107 1.11 -9.65 5.93
CA MET A 107 1.74 -8.40 5.47
C MET A 107 1.04 -7.81 4.26
N LEU A 108 0.73 -8.63 3.24
CA LEU A 108 0.00 -8.20 2.06
C LEU A 108 -1.41 -7.70 2.38
N ASN A 109 -2.08 -8.28 3.37
CA ASN A 109 -3.38 -7.80 3.85
C ASN A 109 -3.26 -6.39 4.45
N LEU A 110 -2.25 -6.15 5.29
CA LEU A 110 -1.96 -4.81 5.84
C LEU A 110 -1.63 -3.78 4.74
N TRP A 111 -0.93 -4.20 3.69
CA TRP A 111 -0.66 -3.32 2.55
C TRP A 111 -1.93 -2.97 1.75
N ILE A 112 -2.89 -3.90 1.63
CA ILE A 112 -4.21 -3.62 1.02
C ILE A 112 -4.97 -2.59 1.87
N GLU A 113 -4.98 -2.75 3.20
CA GLU A 113 -5.62 -1.81 4.12
C GLU A 113 -4.97 -0.44 4.08
N HIS A 114 -3.63 -0.39 4.05
CA HIS A 114 -2.89 0.86 3.90
C HIS A 114 -3.23 1.56 2.57
N ALA A 115 -3.30 0.82 1.47
CA ALA A 115 -3.68 1.36 0.17
C ALA A 115 -5.09 1.95 0.18
N GLU A 116 -6.04 1.31 0.87
CA GLU A 116 -7.39 1.85 1.06
C GLU A 116 -7.35 3.20 1.78
N VAL A 117 -6.55 3.32 2.84
CA VAL A 117 -6.39 4.59 3.58
C VAL A 117 -5.77 5.66 2.67
N MET A 118 -4.79 5.31 1.83
CA MET A 118 -4.22 6.25 0.86
C MET A 118 -5.26 6.73 -0.17
N GLY A 119 -6.11 5.84 -0.66
CA GLY A 119 -7.24 6.21 -1.53
C GLY A 119 -8.19 7.19 -0.86
N LYS A 120 -8.60 6.88 0.38
CA LYS A 120 -9.44 7.77 1.20
C LYS A 120 -8.76 9.11 1.49
N ALA A 121 -7.44 9.13 1.69
CA ALA A 121 -6.69 10.37 1.88
C ALA A 121 -6.79 11.28 0.63
N TYR A 122 -6.65 10.73 -0.57
CA TYR A 122 -6.90 11.51 -1.77
C TYR A 122 -8.34 12.02 -1.85
N GLU A 123 -9.31 11.13 -1.68
CA GLU A 123 -10.74 11.45 -1.83
C GLU A 123 -11.22 12.51 -0.83
N GLN A 124 -10.77 12.42 0.44
CA GLN A 124 -11.26 13.23 1.54
C GLN A 124 -10.46 14.49 1.81
N LEU A 125 -9.20 14.56 1.34
CA LEU A 125 -8.30 15.68 1.64
C LEU A 125 -7.90 16.49 0.41
N TYR A 126 -7.75 15.83 -0.76
CA TYR A 126 -7.09 16.42 -1.93
C TYR A 126 -7.95 16.47 -3.19
N SER A 127 -9.06 15.74 -3.25
CA SER A 127 -9.99 15.82 -4.38
C SER A 127 -10.64 17.22 -4.47
N ILE A 128 -11.08 17.59 -5.65
CA ILE A 128 -11.83 18.87 -5.84
C ILE A 128 -13.04 18.93 -4.90
N ALA A 129 -13.75 17.81 -4.73
CA ALA A 129 -14.88 17.72 -3.81
C ALA A 129 -14.46 17.91 -2.34
N ALA A 130 -13.31 17.38 -1.93
CA ALA A 130 -12.78 17.58 -0.58
C ALA A 130 -12.37 19.04 -0.34
N LEU A 131 -11.74 19.67 -1.32
CA LEU A 131 -11.30 21.07 -1.21
C LEU A 131 -12.47 22.05 -1.13
N ALA A 132 -13.64 21.69 -1.63
CA ALA A 132 -14.87 22.47 -1.51
C ALA A 132 -15.57 22.33 -0.14
N ARG A 133 -15.15 21.39 0.73
CA ARG A 133 -15.72 21.21 2.08
C ARG A 133 -15.19 22.25 3.07
N PRO A 134 -15.94 22.51 4.16
CA PRO A 134 -15.42 23.30 5.28
C PRO A 134 -14.10 22.75 5.79
N PRO A 135 -13.11 23.62 6.11
CA PRO A 135 -11.79 23.21 6.58
C PRO A 135 -11.84 22.26 7.79
N GLU A 136 -12.79 22.47 8.70
CA GLU A 136 -12.97 21.69 9.92
C GLU A 136 -13.29 20.21 9.61
N GLN A 137 -14.15 19.97 8.63
CA GLN A 137 -14.50 18.61 8.19
C GLN A 137 -13.29 17.90 7.58
N ARG A 138 -12.48 18.63 6.81
CA ARG A 138 -11.28 18.09 6.19
C ARG A 138 -10.19 17.77 7.25
N ILE A 139 -10.06 18.63 8.26
CA ILE A 139 -9.16 18.39 9.41
C ILE A 139 -9.61 17.16 10.18
N GLU A 140 -10.90 17.01 10.44
CA GLU A 140 -11.43 15.83 11.13
C GLU A 140 -11.19 14.55 10.32
N SER A 141 -11.44 14.57 9.01
CA SER A 141 -11.10 13.44 8.13
C SER A 141 -9.60 13.12 8.18
N ALA A 142 -8.72 14.13 8.19
CA ALA A 142 -7.29 13.92 8.29
C ALA A 142 -6.90 13.24 9.62
N ARG A 143 -7.47 13.63 10.75
CA ARG A 143 -7.23 13.01 12.06
C ARG A 143 -7.65 11.54 12.08
N GLN A 144 -8.82 11.22 11.52
CA GLN A 144 -9.30 9.84 11.42
C GLN A 144 -8.36 8.98 10.56
N LEU A 145 -7.88 9.50 9.43
CA LEU A 145 -6.92 8.82 8.56
C LEU A 145 -5.55 8.63 9.23
N VAL A 146 -5.10 9.60 10.02
CA VAL A 146 -3.89 9.46 10.84
C VAL A 146 -4.01 8.29 11.81
N GLU A 147 -5.12 8.18 12.53
CA GLU A 147 -5.31 7.06 13.46
C GLU A 147 -5.43 5.71 12.73
N ALA A 148 -6.00 5.67 11.54
CA ALA A 148 -6.03 4.47 10.72
C ALA A 148 -4.61 4.03 10.31
N ILE A 149 -3.75 4.93 9.81
CA ILE A 149 -2.34 4.60 9.48
C ILE A 149 -1.57 4.13 10.73
N LYS A 150 -1.74 4.82 11.87
CA LYS A 150 -1.10 4.41 13.14
C LYS A 150 -1.59 3.04 13.62
N GLY A 151 -2.86 2.70 13.38
CA GLY A 151 -3.42 1.38 13.65
C GLY A 151 -2.69 0.31 12.84
N ILE A 152 -2.63 0.48 11.53
CA ILE A 152 -1.94 -0.43 10.62
C ILE A 152 -0.45 -0.58 10.99
N ALA A 153 0.24 0.51 11.31
CA ALA A 153 1.63 0.47 11.73
C ALA A 153 1.83 -0.36 13.01
N ARG A 154 0.94 -0.22 14.01
CA ARG A 154 0.98 -1.04 15.24
C ARG A 154 0.76 -2.52 14.94
N GLU A 155 -0.22 -2.86 14.10
CA GLU A 155 -0.49 -4.25 13.70
C GLU A 155 0.70 -4.85 12.94
N ASN A 156 1.34 -4.05 12.08
CA ASN A 156 2.56 -4.43 11.38
C ASN A 156 3.71 -4.74 12.36
N ASP A 157 3.94 -3.89 13.35
CA ASP A 157 4.98 -4.08 14.36
C ASP A 157 4.72 -5.34 15.20
N GLU A 158 3.47 -5.60 15.58
CA GLU A 158 3.06 -6.79 16.31
C GLU A 158 3.27 -8.07 15.48
N LEU A 159 2.89 -8.04 14.21
CA LEU A 159 3.08 -9.15 13.28
C LEU A 159 4.57 -9.48 13.11
N ILE A 160 5.41 -8.47 12.92
CA ILE A 160 6.87 -8.63 12.79
C ILE A 160 7.46 -9.19 14.09
N ARG A 161 7.07 -8.65 15.24
CA ARG A 161 7.54 -9.11 16.54
C ARG A 161 7.17 -10.58 16.76
N HIS A 162 5.93 -10.94 16.54
CA HIS A 162 5.46 -12.33 16.65
C HIS A 162 6.19 -13.28 15.69
N ALA A 163 6.43 -12.86 14.45
CA ALA A 163 7.15 -13.66 13.47
C ALA A 163 8.63 -13.88 13.87
N ARG A 164 9.26 -12.91 14.51
CA ARG A 164 10.62 -13.05 15.07
C ARG A 164 10.65 -14.03 16.25
N GLU A 165 9.73 -13.88 17.20
CA GLU A 165 9.63 -14.74 18.40
C GLU A 165 9.35 -16.20 18.05
N THR A 166 8.55 -16.44 17.01
CA THR A 166 8.17 -17.80 16.56
C THR A 166 9.08 -18.39 15.49
N GLY A 167 10.13 -17.68 15.06
CA GLY A 167 11.04 -18.12 14.01
C GLY A 167 10.45 -18.10 12.59
N LYS A 168 9.18 -17.72 12.42
CA LYS A 168 8.49 -17.68 11.12
C LYS A 168 9.11 -16.69 10.13
N LEU A 169 9.85 -15.70 10.63
CA LEU A 169 10.55 -14.74 9.78
C LEU A 169 11.76 -15.39 9.08
N ALA A 170 12.45 -16.34 9.75
CA ALA A 170 13.56 -17.09 9.16
C ALA A 170 13.07 -18.08 8.09
N ASP A 171 11.86 -18.62 8.25
CA ASP A 171 11.22 -19.59 7.36
C ASP A 171 10.53 -18.94 6.15
N SER A 172 10.53 -17.60 6.07
CA SER A 172 9.75 -16.82 5.09
C SER A 172 10.26 -16.89 3.65
N GLY A 173 11.05 -17.90 3.32
CA GLY A 173 11.46 -18.23 1.95
C GLY A 173 12.94 -17.98 1.68
N LYS A 174 13.38 -18.27 0.45
CA LYS A 174 14.78 -18.20 -0.02
C LYS A 174 15.36 -16.76 -0.10
N ARG A 175 14.74 -15.78 0.54
CA ARG A 175 15.23 -14.39 0.56
C ARG A 175 16.29 -14.25 1.62
N ASP A 176 17.37 -13.56 1.31
CA ASP A 176 18.39 -13.24 2.30
C ASP A 176 17.83 -12.30 3.39
N GLY A 177 18.40 -12.38 4.60
CA GLY A 177 17.92 -11.60 5.74
C GLY A 177 18.01 -10.08 5.52
N PHE A 178 18.91 -9.62 4.64
CA PHE A 178 19.05 -8.20 4.30
C PHE A 178 17.87 -7.71 3.46
N THR A 179 17.43 -8.50 2.47
CA THR A 179 16.25 -8.17 1.67
C THR A 179 14.98 -8.12 2.52
N VAL A 180 14.79 -9.09 3.43
CA VAL A 180 13.66 -9.07 4.37
C VAL A 180 13.70 -7.83 5.26
N THR A 181 14.86 -7.50 5.82
CA THR A 181 15.04 -6.31 6.65
C THR A 181 14.69 -5.05 5.85
N LEU A 182 15.16 -4.92 4.61
CA LEU A 182 14.86 -3.78 3.75
C LEU A 182 13.35 -3.66 3.49
N MET A 183 12.66 -4.76 3.18
CA MET A 183 11.20 -4.77 2.96
C MET A 183 10.45 -4.26 4.19
N LEU A 184 10.77 -4.77 5.38
CA LEU A 184 10.11 -4.35 6.62
C LEU A 184 10.39 -2.89 6.98
N ARG A 185 11.60 -2.40 6.71
CA ARG A 185 11.94 -0.99 6.92
C ARG A 185 11.31 -0.07 5.87
N SER A 186 11.13 -0.54 4.63
CA SER A 186 10.45 0.24 3.59
C SER A 186 8.97 0.51 3.93
N ASP A 187 8.31 -0.41 4.64
CA ASP A 187 6.96 -0.18 5.16
C ASP A 187 6.93 0.99 6.15
N GLU A 188 7.92 1.08 7.05
CA GLU A 188 8.03 2.20 7.97
C GLU A 188 8.21 3.53 7.24
N VAL A 189 9.05 3.58 6.19
CA VAL A 189 9.18 4.77 5.32
C VAL A 189 7.83 5.13 4.72
N THR A 190 7.10 4.14 4.22
CA THR A 190 5.82 4.34 3.55
C THR A 190 4.74 4.84 4.52
N TYR A 191 4.69 4.34 5.75
CA TYR A 191 3.77 4.82 6.79
C TYR A 191 4.06 6.28 7.17
N TRP A 192 5.33 6.64 7.41
CA TRP A 192 5.72 8.02 7.72
C TRP A 192 5.46 8.97 6.56
N ALA A 193 5.72 8.55 5.34
CA ALA A 193 5.42 9.34 4.14
C ALA A 193 3.90 9.58 3.99
N SER A 194 3.09 8.55 4.24
CA SER A 194 1.62 8.67 4.22
C SER A 194 1.10 9.60 5.31
N LEU A 195 1.63 9.50 6.54
CA LEU A 195 1.32 10.41 7.64
C LEU A 195 1.68 11.86 7.28
N CYS A 196 2.86 12.08 6.68
CA CYS A 196 3.28 13.40 6.21
C CYS A 196 2.26 13.98 5.21
N LEU A 197 1.83 13.19 4.21
CA LEU A 197 0.82 13.62 3.24
C LEU A 197 -0.52 13.93 3.91
N ILE A 198 -0.96 13.15 4.89
CA ILE A 198 -2.21 13.39 5.60
C ILE A 198 -2.11 14.64 6.49
N TYR A 199 -1.05 14.77 7.29
CA TYR A 199 -0.83 15.94 8.17
C TYR A 199 -0.69 17.25 7.39
N ARG A 200 -0.18 17.20 6.17
CA ARG A 200 -0.07 18.37 5.28
C ARG A 200 -1.42 19.01 4.97
N ALA A 201 -2.52 18.27 5.07
CA ALA A 201 -3.87 18.81 4.91
C ALA A 201 -4.39 19.55 6.15
N ILE A 202 -3.69 19.48 7.29
CA ILE A 202 -4.01 20.17 8.54
C ILE A 202 -3.17 21.45 8.60
N PRO A 203 -3.78 22.64 8.65
CA PRO A 203 -3.05 23.91 8.75
C PRO A 203 -2.20 23.98 10.02
N ALA A 204 -1.07 24.68 9.95
CA ALA A 204 -0.31 25.03 11.15
C ALA A 204 -1.11 26.02 12.01
N ALA A 205 -0.85 26.01 13.32
CA ALA A 205 -1.43 26.98 14.25
C ALA A 205 -1.00 28.42 13.86
N PRO A 206 -1.86 29.42 14.05
CA PRO A 206 -1.50 30.81 13.81
C PRO A 206 -0.23 31.21 14.60
N GLY A 207 0.73 31.83 13.93
CA GLY A 207 1.99 32.25 14.54
C GLY A 207 3.07 31.19 14.67
N PHE A 208 2.88 29.99 14.16
CA PHE A 208 3.87 28.89 14.24
C PHE A 208 5.14 29.13 13.38
N GLY A 209 5.15 30.11 12.48
CA GLY A 209 6.33 30.41 11.65
C GLY A 209 6.60 29.43 10.49
N SER A 210 5.74 28.45 10.30
CA SER A 210 5.78 27.50 9.17
C SER A 210 4.37 27.30 8.60
N THR A 211 4.28 27.00 7.31
CA THR A 211 3.02 26.58 6.66
C THR A 211 2.58 25.17 7.02
N PHE A 212 3.52 24.36 7.52
CA PHE A 212 3.26 22.98 7.93
C PHE A 212 3.18 22.88 9.45
N ASN A 213 2.24 22.08 9.96
CA ASN A 213 2.15 21.79 11.39
C ASN A 213 3.34 20.95 11.89
N PRO A 214 3.61 20.92 13.21
CA PRO A 214 4.75 20.19 13.79
C PRO A 214 4.73 18.69 13.45
N GLU A 215 3.55 18.07 13.42
CA GLU A 215 3.36 16.65 13.15
C GLU A 215 3.73 16.31 11.70
N CYS A 216 3.42 17.20 10.75
CA CYS A 216 3.81 17.05 9.36
C CYS A 216 5.35 17.10 9.21
N ILE A 217 5.99 18.04 9.89
CA ILE A 217 7.45 18.20 9.86
C ILE A 217 8.13 16.97 10.46
N GLU A 218 7.61 16.48 11.60
CA GLU A 218 8.15 15.29 12.26
C GLU A 218 7.98 14.04 11.41
N ALA A 219 6.79 13.83 10.83
CA ALA A 219 6.56 12.71 9.93
C ALA A 219 7.48 12.72 8.71
N ALA A 220 7.73 13.90 8.12
CA ALA A 220 8.68 14.06 7.02
C ALA A 220 10.11 13.73 7.44
N ARG A 221 10.55 14.20 8.64
CA ARG A 221 11.87 13.92 9.19
C ARG A 221 12.06 12.43 9.40
N ARG A 222 11.10 11.78 10.06
CA ARG A 222 11.17 10.32 10.31
C ARG A 222 11.20 9.51 9.02
N ALA A 223 10.40 9.86 8.00
CA ALA A 223 10.45 9.20 6.71
C ALA A 223 11.86 9.26 6.08
N VAL A 224 12.51 10.44 6.13
CA VAL A 224 13.87 10.63 5.59
C VAL A 224 14.92 9.88 6.43
N GLU A 225 14.83 9.92 7.77
CA GLU A 225 15.75 9.20 8.66
C GLU A 225 15.71 7.70 8.40
N VAL A 226 14.52 7.09 8.37
CA VAL A 226 14.36 5.65 8.10
C VAL A 226 14.82 5.31 6.68
N HIS A 227 14.54 6.18 5.70
CA HIS A 227 15.04 6.00 4.35
C HIS A 227 16.58 5.96 4.30
N LEU A 228 17.25 6.90 4.99
CA LEU A 228 18.71 6.91 5.05
C LEU A 228 19.27 5.66 5.74
N GLU A 229 18.63 5.16 6.80
CA GLU A 229 18.99 3.89 7.44
C GLU A 229 18.86 2.71 6.45
N CYS A 230 17.78 2.64 5.66
CA CYS A 230 17.62 1.63 4.62
C CYS A 230 18.76 1.67 3.59
N MET A 231 19.20 2.87 3.21
CA MET A 231 20.32 3.03 2.25
C MET A 231 21.65 2.52 2.81
N GLN A 232 21.79 2.40 4.13
CA GLN A 232 23.00 1.90 4.79
C GLN A 232 23.00 0.38 5.01
N ILE A 233 21.89 -0.35 4.75
CA ILE A 233 21.82 -1.81 4.89
C ILE A 233 22.93 -2.45 4.01
N PRO A 234 23.85 -3.26 4.60
CA PRO A 234 24.92 -3.87 3.84
C PRO A 234 24.41 -5.01 2.93
N GLY A 235 25.24 -5.44 2.00
CA GLY A 235 24.96 -6.62 1.17
C GLY A 235 23.94 -6.45 0.04
N LEU A 236 23.27 -5.29 -0.06
CA LEU A 236 22.29 -5.01 -1.10
C LEU A 236 22.79 -3.95 -2.09
N SER A 237 22.50 -4.17 -3.38
CA SER A 237 22.84 -3.18 -4.41
C SER A 237 22.02 -1.89 -4.22
N HIS A 238 22.55 -0.77 -4.71
CA HIS A 238 21.80 0.50 -4.71
C HIS A 238 20.46 0.37 -5.44
N PHE A 239 20.43 -0.34 -6.55
CA PHE A 239 19.22 -0.60 -7.33
C PHE A 239 18.15 -1.36 -6.51
N THR A 240 18.56 -2.40 -5.78
CA THR A 240 17.65 -3.15 -4.89
C THR A 240 17.06 -2.24 -3.81
N LYS A 241 17.90 -1.41 -3.17
CA LYS A 241 17.45 -0.48 -2.13
C LYS A 241 16.43 0.53 -2.65
N VAL A 242 16.74 1.15 -3.79
CA VAL A 242 15.83 2.12 -4.43
C VAL A 242 14.51 1.45 -4.84
N GLY A 243 14.56 0.24 -5.39
CA GLY A 243 13.37 -0.50 -5.79
C GLY A 243 12.38 -0.72 -4.66
N TYR A 244 12.85 -1.06 -3.46
CA TYR A 244 11.98 -1.27 -2.29
C TYR A 244 11.52 0.02 -1.59
N LEU A 245 12.22 1.13 -1.76
CA LEU A 245 11.91 2.39 -1.07
C LEU A 245 10.98 3.33 -1.85
N HIS A 246 10.58 2.96 -3.05
CA HIS A 246 9.67 3.76 -3.89
C HIS A 246 8.19 3.32 -3.83
N TRP A 247 7.85 2.37 -2.96
CA TRP A 247 6.48 1.85 -2.73
C TRP A 247 5.63 2.65 -1.78
#